data_9c59576b68d773e7f0a6e453428cb141
#
_entry.id   9c59576b68d773e7f0a6e453428cb141
#
_cell.length_a   1.000
_cell.length_b   1.000
_cell.length_c   1.000
_cell.angle_alpha   90.00
_cell.angle_beta   90.00
_cell.angle_gamma   90.00
#
_symmetry.space_group_name_H-M   'P 1'
#
loop_
_entity.id
_entity.type
_entity.pdbx_description
1 polymer ?
#
loop_
_entity_poly.entity_id
_entity_poly.type
_entity_poly.pdbx_seq_one_letter_code
_entity_poly.pdbx_strand_id
1 'polypeptide(L)'
;MKIKHSTKKSHGFTLVETTVGLGISSIVFAAAITASVGLQKSFNAIDNYFATHMQQIRIIDYLNRDVKRGLIVTTSADLQSVSITIPNYIIQAGDPEAVANPSLVGTARTPTITYSRSGSQVNYGSATSSVVYAISGQSILRTENGVITTIASSTDQLVPVTTDVDLTNTEYATTNVTFLPIFTSGGVTAERSGTTVCATSYLRNRRRG
;
A
#
# COMPACT_ATOMS: atom_id res chain seq x y z
N MET A 1 38.77 46.44 63.70
CA MET A 1 38.34 45.16 63.10
C MET A 1 38.97 45.08 61.69
N LYS A 2 40.06 44.27 61.49
CA LYS A 2 40.77 44.16 60.20
C LYS A 2 40.25 42.92 59.48
N ILE A 3 39.53 43.11 58.36
CA ILE A 3 39.06 42.02 57.50
C ILE A 3 40.22 41.54 56.65
N LYS A 4 40.68 40.33 56.89
CA LYS A 4 41.72 39.65 56.14
C LYS A 4 41.13 39.08 54.85
N HIS A 5 41.29 39.76 53.72
CA HIS A 5 40.93 39.20 52.41
C HIS A 5 41.93 38.06 52.07
N SER A 6 41.43 36.85 52.13
CA SER A 6 42.12 35.67 51.61
C SER A 6 41.98 35.64 50.10
N THR A 7 43.02 36.04 49.38
CA THR A 7 43.10 35.85 47.94
C THR A 7 43.33 34.37 47.64
N LYS A 8 42.25 33.67 47.19
CA LYS A 8 42.36 32.32 46.62
C LYS A 8 43.22 32.46 45.36
N LYS A 9 44.40 31.81 45.36
CA LYS A 9 45.20 31.64 44.17
C LYS A 9 44.41 30.75 43.18
N SER A 10 43.92 31.28 42.07
CA SER A 10 43.38 30.51 40.97
C SER A 10 44.57 29.82 40.25
N HIS A 11 44.64 28.52 40.37
CA HIS A 11 45.57 27.73 39.55
C HIS A 11 45.03 27.71 38.12
N GLY A 12 45.78 28.29 37.19
CA GLY A 12 45.52 28.19 35.76
C GLY A 12 45.80 26.76 35.26
N PHE A 13 45.06 26.31 34.26
CA PHE A 13 45.30 25.02 33.64
C PHE A 13 46.70 24.95 33.02
N THR A 14 47.37 23.85 33.19
CA THR A 14 48.65 23.59 32.52
C THR A 14 48.39 23.27 31.04
N LEU A 15 49.38 23.55 30.17
CA LEU A 15 49.29 23.28 28.73
C LEU A 15 49.05 21.78 28.46
N VAL A 16 49.55 20.90 29.32
CA VAL A 16 49.32 19.44 29.24
C VAL A 16 47.86 19.09 29.56
N GLU A 17 47.27 19.69 30.59
CA GLU A 17 45.85 19.42 30.92
C GLU A 17 44.90 19.88 29.81
N THR A 18 45.18 21.03 29.21
CA THR A 18 44.35 21.51 28.06
C THR A 18 44.51 20.61 26.85
N THR A 19 45.70 20.11 26.53
CA THR A 19 45.93 19.21 25.40
C THR A 19 45.24 17.84 25.62
N VAL A 20 45.34 17.26 26.81
CA VAL A 20 44.69 16.02 27.18
C VAL A 20 43.17 16.20 27.18
N GLY A 21 42.65 17.29 27.75
CA GLY A 21 41.22 17.61 27.73
C GLY A 21 40.65 17.73 26.31
N LEU A 22 41.40 18.37 25.41
CA LEU A 22 41.02 18.53 24.00
C LEU A 22 41.05 17.19 23.25
N GLY A 23 42.03 16.34 23.55
CA GLY A 23 42.11 14.97 23.03
C GLY A 23 40.92 14.12 23.43
N ILE A 24 40.59 14.11 24.73
CA ILE A 24 39.43 13.35 25.23
C ILE A 24 38.10 13.90 24.66
N SER A 25 37.96 15.24 24.62
CA SER A 25 36.77 15.87 24.08
C SER A 25 36.54 15.56 22.61
N SER A 26 37.61 15.49 21.80
CA SER A 26 37.50 15.14 20.38
C SER A 26 37.04 13.69 20.17
N ILE A 27 37.49 12.73 21.00
CA ILE A 27 37.06 11.34 20.95
C ILE A 27 35.57 11.23 21.31
N VAL A 28 35.14 11.88 22.40
CA VAL A 28 33.74 11.91 22.82
C VAL A 28 32.86 12.54 21.75
N PHE A 29 33.29 13.61 21.14
CA PHE A 29 32.57 14.29 20.07
C PHE A 29 32.44 13.42 18.81
N ALA A 30 33.50 12.74 18.41
CA ALA A 30 33.48 11.79 17.31
C ALA A 30 32.52 10.62 17.57
N ALA A 31 32.52 10.09 18.78
CA ALA A 31 31.58 9.03 19.19
C ALA A 31 30.12 9.52 19.15
N ALA A 32 29.85 10.74 19.62
CA ALA A 32 28.51 11.34 19.59
C ALA A 32 28.00 11.55 18.16
N ILE A 33 28.86 12.02 17.24
CA ILE A 33 28.50 12.16 15.82
C ILE A 33 28.18 10.81 15.21
N THR A 34 29.01 9.80 15.46
CA THR A 34 28.80 8.45 14.92
C THR A 34 27.48 7.85 15.40
N ALA A 35 27.18 7.99 16.69
CA ALA A 35 25.91 7.56 17.27
C ALA A 35 24.72 8.32 16.66
N SER A 36 24.82 9.63 16.46
CA SER A 36 23.79 10.47 15.85
C SER A 36 23.48 10.04 14.41
N VAL A 37 24.52 9.78 13.59
CA VAL A 37 24.36 9.27 12.21
C VAL A 37 23.71 7.88 12.22
N GLY A 38 24.08 7.01 13.16
CA GLY A 38 23.47 5.70 13.33
C GLY A 38 21.98 5.79 13.64
N LEU A 39 21.60 6.66 14.58
CA LEU A 39 20.20 6.93 14.93
C LEU A 39 19.41 7.47 13.73
N GLN A 40 19.97 8.42 12.99
CA GLN A 40 19.32 9.00 11.82
C GLN A 40 19.05 7.98 10.73
N LYS A 41 20.00 7.05 10.49
CA LYS A 41 19.78 5.92 9.57
C LYS A 41 18.66 5.01 10.05
N SER A 42 18.58 4.73 11.35
CA SER A 42 17.52 3.90 11.93
C SER A 42 16.15 4.57 11.81
N PHE A 43 16.04 5.86 12.06
CA PHE A 43 14.78 6.59 11.88
C PHE A 43 14.32 6.57 10.42
N ASN A 44 15.22 6.84 9.46
CA ASN A 44 14.89 6.78 8.05
C ASN A 44 14.43 5.37 7.61
N ALA A 45 15.02 4.31 8.16
CA ALA A 45 14.60 2.94 7.88
C ALA A 45 13.19 2.64 8.43
N ILE A 46 12.88 3.14 9.62
CA ILE A 46 11.55 3.01 10.24
C ILE A 46 10.51 3.77 9.43
N ASP A 47 10.78 5.02 9.05
CA ASP A 47 9.87 5.83 8.23
C ASP A 47 9.58 5.19 6.88
N ASN A 48 10.62 4.65 6.22
CA ASN A 48 10.48 3.90 4.98
C ASN A 48 9.62 2.64 5.17
N TYR A 49 9.80 1.92 6.28
CA TYR A 49 9.01 0.74 6.59
C TYR A 49 7.52 1.08 6.78
N PHE A 50 7.22 2.14 7.55
CA PHE A 50 5.83 2.58 7.76
C PHE A 50 5.18 3.05 6.46
N ALA A 51 5.86 3.87 5.66
CA ALA A 51 5.36 4.34 4.38
C ALA A 51 5.04 3.17 3.44
N THR A 52 5.96 2.20 3.35
CA THR A 52 5.81 0.98 2.57
C THR A 52 4.60 0.16 3.02
N HIS A 53 4.43 -0.03 4.32
CA HIS A 53 3.34 -0.83 4.87
C HIS A 53 1.97 -0.17 4.65
N MET A 54 1.88 1.14 4.84
CA MET A 54 0.65 1.89 4.59
C MET A 54 0.21 1.82 3.12
N GLN A 55 1.15 1.83 2.19
CA GLN A 55 0.84 1.68 0.76
C GLN A 55 0.37 0.27 0.42
N GLN A 56 1.01 -0.75 0.97
CA GLN A 56 0.56 -2.14 0.80
C GLN A 56 -0.90 -2.30 1.25
N ILE A 57 -1.24 -1.80 2.44
CA ILE A 57 -2.61 -1.83 2.96
C ILE A 57 -3.56 -1.12 2.00
N ARG A 58 -3.22 0.08 1.55
CA ARG A 58 -4.05 0.86 0.63
C ARG A 58 -4.35 0.09 -0.66
N ILE A 59 -3.33 -0.48 -1.30
CA ILE A 59 -3.49 -1.23 -2.56
C ILE A 59 -4.38 -2.45 -2.35
N ILE A 60 -4.11 -3.22 -1.29
CA ILE A 60 -4.89 -4.40 -0.95
C ILE A 60 -6.34 -4.05 -0.62
N ASP A 61 -6.60 -2.96 0.08
CA ASP A 61 -7.95 -2.49 0.38
C ASP A 61 -8.73 -2.12 -0.87
N TYR A 62 -8.12 -1.38 -1.80
CA TYR A 62 -8.75 -1.07 -3.08
C TYR A 62 -9.10 -2.33 -3.86
N LEU A 63 -8.15 -3.24 -4.01
CA LEU A 63 -8.33 -4.47 -4.76
C LEU A 63 -9.38 -5.38 -4.10
N ASN A 64 -9.31 -5.59 -2.79
CA ASN A 64 -10.28 -6.37 -2.04
C ASN A 64 -11.69 -5.80 -2.10
N ARG A 65 -11.83 -4.48 -2.05
CA ARG A 65 -13.13 -3.81 -2.17
C ARG A 65 -13.79 -4.13 -3.51
N ASP A 66 -13.01 -4.07 -4.60
CA ASP A 66 -13.53 -4.30 -5.94
C ASP A 66 -13.70 -5.81 -6.22
N VAL A 67 -12.81 -6.67 -5.73
CA VAL A 67 -12.98 -8.13 -5.78
C VAL A 67 -14.28 -8.56 -5.07
N LYS A 68 -14.59 -7.99 -3.91
CA LYS A 68 -15.86 -8.28 -3.20
C LYS A 68 -17.11 -7.91 -4.01
N ARG A 69 -17.02 -6.90 -4.88
CA ARG A 69 -18.11 -6.48 -5.78
C ARG A 69 -18.16 -7.32 -7.05
N GLY A 70 -17.09 -8.05 -7.34
CA GLY A 70 -16.91 -8.78 -8.60
C GLY A 70 -17.84 -9.96 -8.75
N LEU A 71 -18.19 -10.25 -10.00
CA LEU A 71 -18.79 -11.51 -10.46
C LEU A 71 -17.70 -12.47 -10.92
N ILE A 72 -16.73 -11.94 -11.66
CA ILE A 72 -15.62 -12.66 -12.26
C ILE A 72 -14.37 -11.84 -12.03
N VAL A 73 -13.29 -12.51 -11.67
CA VAL A 73 -11.97 -11.92 -11.57
C VAL A 73 -11.02 -12.73 -12.45
N THR A 74 -10.22 -12.06 -13.23
CA THR A 74 -9.23 -12.69 -14.11
C THR A 74 -7.89 -11.97 -13.95
N THR A 75 -6.81 -12.73 -13.95
CA THR A 75 -5.44 -12.22 -13.95
C THR A 75 -4.82 -12.43 -15.32
N SER A 76 -4.06 -11.46 -15.82
CA SER A 76 -3.30 -11.61 -17.06
C SER A 76 -2.19 -12.66 -16.90
N ALA A 77 -1.79 -13.29 -18.01
CA ALA A 77 -0.78 -14.37 -18.01
C ALA A 77 0.60 -13.89 -17.52
N ASP A 78 0.89 -12.59 -17.68
CA ASP A 78 2.12 -11.95 -17.20
C ASP A 78 2.03 -11.46 -15.74
N LEU A 79 0.88 -11.69 -15.07
CA LEU A 79 0.61 -11.23 -13.70
C LEU A 79 0.73 -9.71 -13.51
N GLN A 80 0.63 -8.93 -14.60
CA GLN A 80 0.75 -7.47 -14.54
C GLN A 80 -0.60 -6.77 -14.44
N SER A 81 -1.70 -7.50 -14.65
CA SER A 81 -3.04 -6.90 -14.52
C SER A 81 -4.08 -7.87 -13.96
N VAL A 82 -5.03 -7.29 -13.24
CA VAL A 82 -6.21 -7.97 -12.70
C VAL A 82 -7.44 -7.26 -13.23
N SER A 83 -8.32 -8.00 -13.89
CA SER A 83 -9.60 -7.50 -14.40
C SER A 83 -10.74 -8.08 -13.57
N ILE A 84 -11.62 -7.21 -13.10
CA ILE A 84 -12.75 -7.54 -12.24
C ILE A 84 -14.02 -7.11 -12.97
N THR A 85 -14.88 -8.07 -13.31
CA THR A 85 -16.20 -7.79 -13.87
C THR A 85 -17.18 -7.53 -12.74
N ILE A 86 -17.76 -6.34 -12.71
CA ILE A 86 -18.69 -5.89 -11.66
C ILE A 86 -20.09 -5.71 -12.27
N PRO A 87 -21.18 -6.15 -11.60
CA PRO A 87 -22.53 -5.87 -12.08
C PRO A 87 -22.82 -4.38 -11.97
N ASN A 88 -23.51 -3.81 -12.95
CA ASN A 88 -23.98 -2.44 -12.87
C ASN A 88 -25.12 -2.35 -11.86
N TYR A 89 -24.86 -1.79 -10.69
CA TYR A 89 -25.87 -1.59 -9.64
C TYR A 89 -26.84 -0.44 -9.94
N ILE A 90 -26.44 0.45 -10.83
CA ILE A 90 -27.24 1.60 -11.27
C ILE A 90 -27.51 1.45 -12.76
N ILE A 91 -28.76 1.63 -13.16
CA ILE A 91 -29.18 1.54 -14.56
C ILE A 91 -28.59 2.71 -15.33
N GLN A 92 -27.88 2.41 -16.41
CA GLN A 92 -27.25 3.41 -17.29
C GLN A 92 -28.03 3.56 -18.59
N ALA A 93 -27.83 4.70 -19.27
CA ALA A 93 -28.38 4.88 -20.60
C ALA A 93 -27.80 3.80 -21.55
N GLY A 94 -28.68 3.02 -22.20
CA GLY A 94 -28.29 1.89 -23.06
C GLY A 94 -28.42 0.53 -22.40
N ASP A 95 -28.62 0.43 -21.09
CA ASP A 95 -29.00 -0.82 -20.45
C ASP A 95 -30.36 -1.31 -20.93
N PRO A 96 -30.62 -2.64 -21.00
CA PRO A 96 -31.90 -3.16 -21.49
C PRO A 96 -33.13 -2.60 -20.78
N GLU A 97 -33.02 -2.35 -19.50
CA GLU A 97 -34.09 -1.76 -18.67
C GLU A 97 -34.31 -0.28 -19.03
N ALA A 98 -33.24 0.47 -19.31
CA ALA A 98 -33.35 1.86 -19.72
C ALA A 98 -33.89 2.02 -21.15
N VAL A 99 -33.59 1.08 -22.04
CA VAL A 99 -34.16 1.02 -23.41
C VAL A 99 -35.67 0.79 -23.34
N ALA A 100 -36.14 -0.09 -22.44
CA ALA A 100 -37.55 -0.34 -22.23
C ALA A 100 -38.26 0.82 -21.50
N ASN A 101 -37.58 1.48 -20.56
CA ASN A 101 -38.09 2.62 -19.81
C ASN A 101 -36.96 3.62 -19.48
N PRO A 102 -36.81 4.71 -20.26
CA PRO A 102 -35.77 5.72 -20.06
C PRO A 102 -35.80 6.43 -18.69
N SER A 103 -36.93 6.40 -17.98
CA SER A 103 -37.03 7.02 -16.66
C SER A 103 -36.25 6.27 -15.57
N LEU A 104 -35.82 5.03 -15.85
CA LEU A 104 -35.05 4.21 -14.94
C LEU A 104 -33.55 4.58 -14.91
N VAL A 105 -33.07 5.39 -15.85
CA VAL A 105 -31.67 5.82 -15.86
C VAL A 105 -31.33 6.54 -14.55
N GLY A 106 -30.23 6.12 -13.93
CA GLY A 106 -29.78 6.64 -12.63
C GLY A 106 -30.46 6.02 -11.40
N THR A 107 -31.42 5.11 -11.58
CA THR A 107 -32.04 4.38 -10.47
C THR A 107 -31.27 3.10 -10.13
N ALA A 108 -31.42 2.63 -8.89
CA ALA A 108 -30.82 1.37 -8.46
C ALA A 108 -31.46 0.19 -9.17
N ARG A 109 -30.62 -0.73 -9.69
CA ARG A 109 -31.09 -1.97 -10.30
C ARG A 109 -31.55 -2.95 -9.23
N THR A 110 -32.79 -3.42 -9.35
CA THR A 110 -33.34 -4.44 -8.47
C THR A 110 -32.83 -5.82 -8.90
N PRO A 111 -32.08 -6.55 -8.04
CA PRO A 111 -31.60 -7.86 -8.41
C PRO A 111 -32.73 -8.89 -8.38
N THR A 112 -32.63 -9.87 -9.26
CA THR A 112 -33.46 -11.08 -9.20
C THR A 112 -32.78 -12.10 -8.28
N ILE A 113 -33.52 -12.61 -7.29
CA ILE A 113 -33.00 -13.62 -6.38
C ILE A 113 -33.58 -14.96 -6.77
N THR A 114 -32.75 -15.91 -7.16
CA THR A 114 -33.11 -17.26 -7.45
C THR A 114 -32.71 -18.17 -6.30
N TYR A 115 -33.64 -18.89 -5.73
CA TYR A 115 -33.39 -19.85 -4.65
C TYR A 115 -33.19 -21.24 -5.22
N SER A 116 -32.15 -21.94 -4.80
CA SER A 116 -31.91 -23.35 -5.14
C SER A 116 -31.54 -24.12 -3.87
N ARG A 117 -31.52 -25.49 -3.96
CA ARG A 117 -31.11 -26.35 -2.83
C ARG A 117 -29.66 -26.07 -2.37
N SER A 118 -28.83 -25.53 -3.26
CA SER A 118 -27.43 -25.20 -3.01
C SER A 118 -27.22 -23.73 -2.63
N GLY A 119 -28.28 -22.96 -2.34
CA GLY A 119 -28.16 -21.57 -1.90
C GLY A 119 -28.98 -20.58 -2.73
N SER A 120 -28.81 -19.28 -2.44
CA SER A 120 -29.45 -18.21 -3.17
C SER A 120 -28.45 -17.57 -4.14
N GLN A 121 -28.85 -17.31 -5.37
CA GLN A 121 -28.10 -16.59 -6.37
C GLN A 121 -28.73 -15.20 -6.58
N VAL A 122 -27.92 -14.15 -6.44
CA VAL A 122 -28.34 -12.78 -6.72
C VAL A 122 -27.87 -12.42 -8.13
N ASN A 123 -28.81 -12.02 -8.99
CA ASN A 123 -28.52 -11.66 -10.39
C ASN A 123 -28.96 -10.22 -10.64
N TYR A 124 -28.00 -9.37 -11.02
CA TYR A 124 -28.20 -7.97 -11.39
C TYR A 124 -28.42 -7.75 -12.90
N GLY A 125 -28.69 -8.82 -13.66
CA GLY A 125 -28.85 -8.76 -15.10
C GLY A 125 -27.52 -8.89 -15.84
N SER A 126 -27.56 -8.64 -17.16
CA SER A 126 -26.40 -8.80 -18.05
C SER A 126 -25.50 -7.57 -18.15
N ALA A 127 -25.97 -6.41 -17.67
CA ALA A 127 -25.17 -5.17 -17.73
C ALA A 127 -24.06 -5.20 -16.67
N THR A 128 -22.83 -5.15 -17.16
CA THR A 128 -21.63 -5.20 -16.32
C THR A 128 -20.66 -4.09 -16.72
N SER A 129 -19.84 -3.69 -15.78
CA SER A 129 -18.66 -2.85 -15.99
C SER A 129 -17.41 -3.61 -15.58
N SER A 130 -16.27 -3.15 -16.07
CA SER A 130 -14.99 -3.73 -15.66
C SER A 130 -14.17 -2.73 -14.86
N VAL A 131 -13.51 -3.24 -13.83
CA VAL A 131 -12.44 -2.55 -13.12
C VAL A 131 -11.14 -3.27 -13.41
N VAL A 132 -10.15 -2.55 -13.92
CA VAL A 132 -8.85 -3.12 -14.27
C VAL A 132 -7.79 -2.47 -13.39
N TYR A 133 -7.03 -3.30 -12.70
CA TYR A 133 -5.80 -2.91 -12.03
C TYR A 133 -4.64 -3.32 -12.91
N ALA A 134 -3.79 -2.39 -13.30
CA ALA A 134 -2.63 -2.66 -14.14
C ALA A 134 -1.37 -2.06 -13.55
N ILE A 135 -0.28 -2.81 -13.60
CA ILE A 135 1.05 -2.33 -13.28
C ILE A 135 1.58 -1.62 -14.52
N SER A 136 1.91 -0.34 -14.39
CA SER A 136 2.49 0.47 -15.45
C SER A 136 3.78 1.11 -14.94
N GLY A 137 4.92 0.53 -15.34
CA GLY A 137 6.22 0.89 -14.81
C GLY A 137 6.28 0.69 -13.27
N GLN A 138 6.42 1.79 -12.54
CA GLN A 138 6.48 1.78 -11.06
C GLN A 138 5.16 2.22 -10.41
N SER A 139 4.06 2.14 -11.13
CA SER A 139 2.75 2.59 -10.66
C SER A 139 1.70 1.50 -10.81
N ILE A 140 0.70 1.52 -9.94
CA ILE A 140 -0.53 0.74 -10.11
C ILE A 140 -1.64 1.70 -10.51
N LEU A 141 -2.23 1.43 -11.66
CA LEU A 141 -3.35 2.16 -12.21
C LEU A 141 -4.63 1.34 -12.02
N ARG A 142 -5.68 1.98 -11.56
CA ARG A 142 -7.03 1.44 -11.50
C ARG A 142 -7.89 2.16 -12.52
N THR A 143 -8.44 1.42 -13.45
CA THR A 143 -9.35 1.94 -14.47
C THR A 143 -10.76 1.42 -14.21
N GLU A 144 -11.74 2.31 -14.05
CA GLU A 144 -13.17 1.99 -13.93
C GLU A 144 -13.95 2.90 -14.86
N ASN A 145 -14.74 2.33 -15.78
CA ASN A 145 -15.55 3.09 -16.76
C ASN A 145 -14.74 4.14 -17.54
N GLY A 146 -13.50 3.82 -17.91
CA GLY A 146 -12.60 4.73 -18.64
C GLY A 146 -11.91 5.78 -17.76
N VAL A 147 -12.26 5.89 -16.47
CA VAL A 147 -11.57 6.79 -15.53
C VAL A 147 -10.37 6.08 -14.93
N ILE A 148 -9.19 6.67 -15.09
CA ILE A 148 -7.93 6.15 -14.57
C ILE A 148 -7.61 6.83 -13.24
N THR A 149 -7.36 6.03 -12.22
CA THR A 149 -6.94 6.48 -10.88
C THR A 149 -5.61 5.81 -10.53
N THR A 150 -4.60 6.59 -10.17
CA THR A 150 -3.33 6.06 -9.69
C THR A 150 -3.48 5.64 -8.22
N ILE A 151 -3.32 4.35 -7.95
CA ILE A 151 -3.39 3.78 -6.59
C ILE A 151 -2.03 3.82 -5.91
N ALA A 152 -0.98 3.53 -6.65
CA ALA A 152 0.41 3.69 -6.23
C ALA A 152 1.19 4.37 -7.34
N SER A 153 2.09 5.27 -6.99
CA SER A 153 2.87 6.03 -7.95
C SER A 153 4.36 5.68 -7.88
N SER A 154 5.12 6.09 -8.89
CA SER A 154 6.58 5.93 -8.92
C SER A 154 7.32 6.70 -7.81
N THR A 155 6.66 7.66 -7.17
CA THR A 155 7.22 8.39 -6.02
C THR A 155 7.04 7.62 -4.72
N ASP A 156 6.22 6.59 -4.73
CA ASP A 156 6.03 5.69 -3.61
C ASP A 156 7.26 4.79 -3.46
N GLN A 157 7.57 4.38 -2.24
CA GLN A 157 8.78 3.61 -1.96
C GLN A 157 8.66 2.12 -2.32
N LEU A 158 7.57 1.75 -3.00
CA LEU A 158 7.27 0.39 -3.41
C LEU A 158 7.07 0.31 -4.91
N VAL A 159 7.69 -0.69 -5.51
CA VAL A 159 7.39 -1.10 -6.88
C VAL A 159 6.56 -2.37 -6.83
N PRO A 160 5.31 -2.37 -7.29
CA PRO A 160 4.58 -3.62 -7.47
C PRO A 160 5.22 -4.41 -8.62
N VAL A 161 5.50 -5.68 -8.39
CA VAL A 161 6.12 -6.55 -9.39
C VAL A 161 5.09 -7.45 -10.05
N THR A 162 4.21 -8.02 -9.23
CA THR A 162 3.17 -8.93 -9.71
C THR A 162 1.89 -8.74 -8.90
N THR A 163 0.76 -8.91 -9.59
CA THR A 163 -0.54 -9.07 -8.96
C THR A 163 -1.13 -10.39 -9.43
N ASP A 164 -1.59 -11.21 -8.51
CA ASP A 164 -2.26 -12.47 -8.79
C ASP A 164 -3.52 -12.59 -7.93
N VAL A 165 -4.59 -13.15 -8.51
CA VAL A 165 -5.82 -13.44 -7.80
C VAL A 165 -6.15 -14.91 -8.01
N ASP A 166 -5.91 -15.70 -7.00
CA ASP A 166 -6.26 -17.11 -7.00
C ASP A 166 -7.78 -17.28 -6.80
N LEU A 167 -8.41 -17.89 -7.78
CA LEU A 167 -9.84 -18.19 -7.83
C LEU A 167 -10.11 -19.72 -7.81
N THR A 168 -9.20 -20.51 -7.29
CA THR A 168 -9.39 -21.96 -7.21
C THR A 168 -10.65 -22.33 -6.42
N ASN A 169 -11.07 -21.44 -5.51
CA ASN A 169 -12.33 -21.57 -4.81
C ASN A 169 -13.41 -20.66 -5.43
N THR A 170 -14.62 -21.18 -5.61
CA THR A 170 -15.75 -20.42 -6.19
C THR A 170 -16.35 -19.40 -5.23
N GLU A 171 -16.05 -19.47 -3.94
CA GLU A 171 -16.63 -18.61 -2.90
C GLU A 171 -15.75 -17.43 -2.53
N TYR A 172 -14.44 -17.57 -2.62
CA TYR A 172 -13.49 -16.54 -2.26
C TYR A 172 -12.37 -16.41 -3.29
N ALA A 173 -11.77 -15.25 -3.33
CA ALA A 173 -10.56 -14.98 -4.09
C ALA A 173 -9.41 -14.67 -3.11
N THR A 174 -8.27 -15.28 -3.31
CA THR A 174 -7.03 -14.92 -2.62
C THR A 174 -6.23 -14.00 -3.53
N THR A 175 -6.02 -12.77 -3.08
CA THR A 175 -5.26 -11.76 -3.80
C THR A 175 -3.83 -11.76 -3.29
N ASN A 176 -2.87 -11.94 -4.18
CA ASN A 176 -1.45 -11.89 -3.89
C ASN A 176 -0.82 -10.72 -4.65
N VAL A 177 -0.24 -9.76 -3.95
CA VAL A 177 0.49 -8.66 -4.57
C VAL A 177 1.92 -8.68 -4.06
N THR A 178 2.87 -8.82 -4.97
CA THR A 178 4.29 -8.80 -4.64
C THR A 178 4.86 -7.42 -4.89
N PHE A 179 5.57 -6.89 -3.92
CA PHE A 179 6.19 -5.58 -3.94
C PHE A 179 7.70 -5.69 -3.78
N LEU A 180 8.43 -4.83 -4.50
CA LEU A 180 9.84 -4.57 -4.23
C LEU A 180 9.98 -3.19 -3.58
N PRO A 181 10.59 -3.09 -2.40
CA PRO A 181 10.84 -1.79 -1.79
C PRO A 181 11.88 -1.01 -2.60
N ILE A 182 11.62 0.28 -2.80
CA ILE A 182 12.59 1.23 -3.36
C ILE A 182 13.18 2.00 -2.18
N PHE A 183 14.43 1.72 -1.81
CA PHE A 183 15.14 2.52 -0.83
C PHE A 183 15.92 3.62 -1.55
N THR A 184 15.57 4.88 -1.28
CA THR A 184 16.23 6.05 -1.87
C THR A 184 17.56 6.42 -1.22
N SER A 185 17.86 5.91 -0.02
CA SER A 185 19.14 6.18 0.65
C SER A 185 20.18 5.13 0.30
N GLY A 186 21.24 5.62 -0.35
CA GLY A 186 22.33 4.85 -0.92
C GLY A 186 22.98 3.85 0.03
N GLY A 187 23.31 2.73 -0.55
CA GLY A 187 24.22 1.74 -0.03
C GLY A 187 23.54 0.57 0.63
N VAL A 188 23.47 -0.44 -0.05
CA VAL A 188 23.35 -1.89 0.13
C VAL A 188 22.19 -2.43 -0.70
N THR A 189 22.52 -2.86 -1.87
CA THR A 189 21.62 -3.56 -2.81
C THR A 189 21.27 -4.97 -2.38
N ALA A 190 21.71 -5.42 -1.20
CA ALA A 190 21.70 -6.82 -0.81
C ALA A 190 20.39 -7.32 -0.17
N GLU A 191 19.46 -6.44 0.20
CA GLU A 191 18.23 -6.85 0.93
C GLU A 191 16.93 -6.44 0.25
N ARG A 192 16.91 -6.41 -1.07
CA ARG A 192 15.65 -6.20 -1.82
C ARG A 192 14.93 -7.54 -2.03
N SER A 193 14.50 -8.16 -0.97
CA SER A 193 13.58 -9.29 -1.10
C SER A 193 12.18 -8.77 -1.37
N GLY A 194 11.53 -9.30 -2.40
CA GLY A 194 10.12 -9.00 -2.65
C GLY A 194 9.26 -9.43 -1.47
N THR A 195 8.32 -8.58 -1.06
CA THR A 195 7.35 -8.91 -0.03
C THR A 195 6.00 -9.16 -0.69
N THR A 196 5.47 -10.36 -0.51
CA THR A 196 4.12 -10.71 -0.99
C THR A 196 3.11 -10.45 0.12
N VAL A 197 2.10 -9.66 -0.18
CA VAL A 197 0.95 -9.45 0.70
C VAL A 197 -0.23 -10.24 0.15
N CYS A 198 -0.79 -11.10 0.99
CA CYS A 198 -1.94 -11.94 0.65
C CYS A 198 -3.18 -11.44 1.39
N ALA A 199 -4.30 -11.40 0.69
CA ALA A 199 -5.60 -11.10 1.29
C ALA A 199 -6.69 -11.98 0.69
N THR A 200 -7.57 -12.51 1.53
CA THR A 200 -8.71 -13.33 1.10
C THR A 200 -9.99 -12.52 1.16
N SER A 201 -10.74 -12.52 0.08
CA SER A 201 -12.01 -11.81 -0.05
C SER A 201 -13.11 -12.71 -0.57
N TYR A 202 -14.27 -12.66 0.09
CA TYR A 202 -15.47 -13.36 -0.40
C TYR A 202 -16.15 -12.54 -1.51
N LEU A 203 -16.49 -13.20 -2.60
CA LEU A 203 -17.24 -12.61 -3.71
C LEU A 203 -18.72 -12.52 -3.32
N ARG A 204 -19.23 -11.32 -3.05
CA ARG A 204 -20.61 -11.12 -2.57
C ARG A 204 -21.66 -11.53 -3.60
N ASN A 205 -21.35 -11.38 -4.88
CA ASN A 205 -22.28 -11.63 -5.98
C ASN A 205 -22.13 -13.03 -6.57
N ARG A 206 -21.18 -13.81 -6.11
CA ARG A 206 -21.06 -15.22 -6.45
C ARG A 206 -21.88 -16.06 -5.50
N ARG A 207 -22.39 -17.16 -6.01
CA ARG A 207 -23.18 -18.13 -5.30
C ARG A 207 -22.41 -18.69 -4.11
N ARG A 208 -22.98 -18.57 -2.93
CA ARG A 208 -22.63 -19.43 -1.79
C ARG A 208 -23.43 -20.71 -1.99
N GLY A 209 -22.80 -21.74 -2.45
CA GLY A 209 -23.41 -23.04 -2.66
C GLY A 209 -22.97 -24.01 -1.65
#